data_508853a1a85d0e0ecd51d09015ba237b
#
_entry.id   508853a1a85d0e0ecd51d09015ba237b
#
_cell.length_a   1.000
_cell.length_b   1.000
_cell.length_c   1.000
_cell.angle_alpha   90.00
_cell.angle_beta   90.00
_cell.angle_gamma   90.00
#
_symmetry.space_group_name_H-M   'P 1'
#
loop_
_entity.id
_entity.type
_entity.pdbx_description
1 polymer ?
#
loop_
_entity_poly.entity_id
_entity_poly.type
_entity_poly.pdbx_seq_one_letter_code
_entity_poly.pdbx_strand_id
1 'polypeptide(L)'
;MSTKKPDYQKKSVRSKDGTTIGFRQFGHGPGVVILHGGALASQHYMKLGAALADDFTVSIPDRRGRGMSGPYGAHYSIEREDEDLDAIVTDTGAQYVFGAADGGLFALHASLAVPAIRKVAVFEPVLFVGQPGLDEFKEVISRQERLQAGGDVAATMAVLAKDAAVGDSRAETTVSGLYRLLGRVMTRRPVCSLLLRLDARLVKGDDVALRDLIPALGPELDQVKGTEGTIDDYRNVAAQVLLLCGTDAPPLFKGTLDALENVLPRATRVELPGLNHGAAQDQGGRPAVIADQLRQFFGIGTNGSR
;
A
#
# COMPACT_ATOMS: atom_id res chain seq x y z
N MET A 1 1.48 8.79 22.73
CA MET A 1 0.39 8.05 22.05
C MET A 1 0.50 6.58 22.45
N SER A 2 -0.63 5.93 22.76
CA SER A 2 -0.68 4.54 23.21
C SER A 2 -0.06 3.61 22.17
N THR A 3 0.81 2.70 22.61
CA THR A 3 1.45 1.67 21.77
C THR A 3 0.54 0.45 21.54
N LYS A 4 -0.68 0.47 22.10
CA LYS A 4 -1.63 -0.64 21.97
C LYS A 4 -2.30 -0.56 20.60
N LYS A 5 -2.30 -1.67 19.85
CA LYS A 5 -3.12 -1.81 18.63
C LYS A 5 -4.59 -1.59 18.99
N PRO A 6 -5.37 -0.89 18.15
CA PRO A 6 -6.81 -0.75 18.38
C PRO A 6 -7.47 -2.13 18.42
N ASP A 7 -8.49 -2.27 19.25
CA ASP A 7 -9.35 -3.45 19.21
C ASP A 7 -10.13 -3.43 17.89
N TYR A 8 -10.18 -4.55 17.19
CA TYR A 8 -10.84 -4.67 15.90
C TYR A 8 -11.72 -5.93 15.84
N GLN A 9 -12.75 -5.87 15.02
CA GLN A 9 -13.55 -7.02 14.64
C GLN A 9 -12.92 -7.67 13.41
N LYS A 10 -12.82 -9.00 13.43
CA LYS A 10 -12.49 -9.77 12.23
C LYS A 10 -13.75 -9.94 11.41
N LYS A 11 -13.68 -9.54 10.15
CA LYS A 11 -14.76 -9.74 9.19
C LYS A 11 -14.25 -10.40 7.94
N SER A 12 -15.14 -10.94 7.14
CA SER A 12 -14.80 -11.47 5.84
C SER A 12 -15.99 -11.37 4.88
N VAL A 13 -15.68 -11.23 3.60
CA VAL A 13 -16.65 -11.28 2.50
C VAL A 13 -16.25 -12.34 1.49
N ARG A 14 -17.16 -12.70 0.61
CA ARG A 14 -16.89 -13.55 -0.55
C ARG A 14 -16.74 -12.68 -1.79
N SER A 15 -15.57 -12.74 -2.42
CA SER A 15 -15.35 -12.19 -3.75
C SER A 15 -16.17 -12.93 -4.79
N LYS A 16 -16.31 -12.35 -5.97
CA LYS A 16 -17.11 -12.90 -7.08
C LYS A 16 -16.65 -14.30 -7.53
N ASP A 17 -15.36 -14.59 -7.45
CA ASP A 17 -14.80 -15.91 -7.75
C ASP A 17 -14.94 -16.92 -6.59
N GLY A 18 -15.56 -16.52 -5.47
CA GLY A 18 -15.72 -17.33 -4.26
C GLY A 18 -14.57 -17.25 -3.29
N THR A 19 -13.50 -16.50 -3.60
CA THR A 19 -12.38 -16.30 -2.67
C THR A 19 -12.86 -15.53 -1.43
N THR A 20 -12.46 -15.97 -0.25
CA THR A 20 -12.73 -15.24 1.00
C THR A 20 -11.74 -14.10 1.12
N ILE A 21 -12.22 -12.88 1.39
CA ILE A 21 -11.40 -11.72 1.70
C ILE A 21 -11.65 -11.32 3.15
N GLY A 22 -10.63 -11.52 3.98
CA GLY A 22 -10.66 -11.18 5.40
C GLY A 22 -10.17 -9.77 5.66
N PHE A 23 -10.80 -9.07 6.60
CA PHE A 23 -10.41 -7.71 6.95
C PHE A 23 -10.60 -7.40 8.43
N ARG A 24 -9.84 -6.43 8.90
CA ARG A 24 -9.96 -5.84 10.24
C ARG A 24 -10.87 -4.64 10.15
N GLN A 25 -11.91 -4.57 11.00
CA GLN A 25 -12.83 -3.44 11.03
C GLN A 25 -12.93 -2.86 12.42
N PHE A 26 -12.92 -1.53 12.51
CA PHE A 26 -13.07 -0.76 13.77
C PHE A 26 -13.47 0.69 13.48
N GLY A 27 -13.80 1.44 14.54
CA GLY A 27 -14.28 2.82 14.40
C GLY A 27 -15.77 2.92 14.13
N HIS A 28 -16.24 4.12 13.80
CA HIS A 28 -17.64 4.43 13.51
C HIS A 28 -17.75 5.61 12.54
N GLY A 29 -18.90 5.77 11.89
CA GLY A 29 -19.12 6.79 10.87
C GLY A 29 -19.09 6.26 9.45
N PRO A 30 -18.90 7.12 8.43
CA PRO A 30 -18.80 6.72 7.03
C PRO A 30 -17.70 5.68 6.79
N GLY A 31 -17.94 4.72 5.89
CA GLY A 31 -17.00 3.65 5.61
C GLY A 31 -15.80 4.10 4.77
N VAL A 32 -14.59 3.68 5.18
CA VAL A 32 -13.35 3.81 4.42
C VAL A 32 -12.64 2.46 4.35
N VAL A 33 -12.16 2.09 3.16
CA VAL A 33 -11.29 0.92 2.97
C VAL A 33 -9.85 1.39 2.78
N ILE A 34 -8.90 0.74 3.48
CA ILE A 34 -7.46 1.01 3.37
C ILE A 34 -6.79 -0.19 2.71
N LEU A 35 -6.24 -0.01 1.50
CA LEU A 35 -5.47 -1.01 0.77
C LEU A 35 -3.97 -0.83 1.02
N HIS A 36 -3.34 -1.86 1.55
CA HIS A 36 -1.90 -1.88 1.80
C HIS A 36 -1.09 -2.11 0.51
N GLY A 37 0.18 -1.71 0.54
CA GLY A 37 1.14 -1.93 -0.54
C GLY A 37 1.67 -3.37 -0.60
N GLY A 38 2.55 -3.63 -1.58
CA GLY A 38 3.18 -4.91 -1.84
C GLY A 38 4.01 -5.43 -0.67
N ALA A 39 4.08 -6.75 -0.53
CA ALA A 39 4.75 -7.43 0.58
C ALA A 39 4.30 -6.95 1.98
N LEU A 40 3.11 -6.35 2.10
CA LEU A 40 2.50 -5.90 3.34
C LEU A 40 1.16 -6.60 3.57
N ALA A 41 0.56 -6.37 4.75
CA ALA A 41 -0.76 -6.86 5.14
C ALA A 41 -1.46 -5.79 5.99
N SER A 42 -2.71 -6.01 6.34
CA SER A 42 -3.53 -5.10 7.15
C SER A 42 -2.85 -4.62 8.44
N GLN A 43 -2.05 -5.48 9.05
CA GLN A 43 -1.31 -5.20 10.29
C GLN A 43 -0.36 -4.01 10.23
N HIS A 44 0.05 -3.61 9.04
CA HIS A 44 1.02 -2.52 8.82
C HIS A 44 0.37 -1.14 8.68
N TYR A 45 -0.98 -1.08 8.71
CA TYR A 45 -1.76 0.14 8.58
C TYR A 45 -2.70 0.39 9.77
N MET A 46 -2.49 -0.33 10.88
CA MET A 46 -3.35 -0.23 12.06
C MET A 46 -3.31 1.16 12.72
N LYS A 47 -2.16 1.84 12.72
CA LYS A 47 -2.05 3.20 13.26
C LYS A 47 -2.75 4.23 12.38
N LEU A 48 -2.67 4.07 11.04
CA LEU A 48 -3.43 4.90 10.11
C LEU A 48 -4.93 4.72 10.34
N GLY A 49 -5.38 3.48 10.40
CA GLY A 49 -6.78 3.17 10.69
C GLY A 49 -7.22 3.71 12.05
N ALA A 50 -6.42 3.53 13.11
CA ALA A 50 -6.72 4.06 14.44
C ALA A 50 -6.82 5.59 14.46
N ALA A 51 -5.97 6.27 13.68
CA ALA A 51 -6.05 7.71 13.53
C ALA A 51 -7.35 8.18 12.86
N LEU A 52 -8.02 7.33 12.06
CA LEU A 52 -9.28 7.65 11.38
C LEU A 52 -10.53 7.14 12.12
N ALA A 53 -10.38 6.29 13.13
CA ALA A 53 -11.46 5.52 13.73
C ALA A 53 -12.51 6.36 14.52
N ASP A 54 -12.13 7.56 14.96
CA ASP A 54 -13.07 8.48 15.62
C ASP A 54 -14.09 9.08 14.64
N ASP A 55 -13.77 9.09 13.35
CA ASP A 55 -14.53 9.74 12.31
C ASP A 55 -15.10 8.76 11.26
N PHE A 56 -14.49 7.57 11.14
CA PHE A 56 -14.79 6.61 10.09
C PHE A 56 -14.91 5.18 10.61
N THR A 57 -15.78 4.40 9.98
CA THR A 57 -15.70 2.95 10.04
C THR A 57 -14.60 2.48 9.09
N VAL A 58 -13.47 2.05 9.64
CA VAL A 58 -12.27 1.68 8.88
C VAL A 58 -12.25 0.18 8.64
N SER A 59 -12.09 -0.22 7.39
CA SER A 59 -11.89 -1.61 6.97
C SER A 59 -10.52 -1.77 6.32
N ILE A 60 -9.66 -2.62 6.88
CA ILE A 60 -8.32 -2.90 6.37
C ILE A 60 -8.24 -4.36 5.98
N PRO A 61 -8.41 -4.72 4.70
CA PRO A 61 -8.28 -6.10 4.24
C PRO A 61 -6.83 -6.56 4.26
N ASP A 62 -6.65 -7.87 4.49
CA ASP A 62 -5.52 -8.57 3.90
C ASP A 62 -5.89 -8.84 2.44
N ARG A 63 -5.14 -8.31 1.48
CA ARG A 63 -5.41 -8.61 0.08
C ARG A 63 -5.22 -10.11 -0.18
N ARG A 64 -5.84 -10.66 -1.24
CA ARG A 64 -5.73 -12.09 -1.55
C ARG A 64 -4.28 -12.59 -1.53
N GLY A 65 -4.07 -13.87 -1.29
CA GLY A 65 -2.75 -14.49 -1.21
C GLY A 65 -2.06 -14.39 0.15
N ARG A 66 -2.69 -13.75 1.18
CA ARG A 66 -2.07 -13.60 2.50
C ARG A 66 -3.09 -13.46 3.65
N GLY A 67 -2.60 -13.71 4.86
CA GLY A 67 -3.31 -13.43 6.11
C GLY A 67 -4.66 -14.11 6.22
N MET A 68 -5.68 -13.31 6.51
CA MET A 68 -7.06 -13.78 6.68
C MET A 68 -7.77 -14.04 5.34
N SER A 69 -7.14 -13.72 4.21
CA SER A 69 -7.72 -13.90 2.88
C SER A 69 -7.30 -15.20 2.24
N GLY A 70 -8.13 -15.67 1.30
CA GLY A 70 -7.86 -16.84 0.48
C GLY A 70 -6.70 -16.65 -0.51
N PRO A 71 -6.31 -17.72 -1.23
CA PRO A 71 -5.19 -17.69 -2.17
C PRO A 71 -5.47 -16.81 -3.38
N TYR A 72 -4.42 -16.51 -4.17
CA TYR A 72 -4.56 -15.77 -5.44
C TYR A 72 -5.49 -16.45 -6.45
N GLY A 73 -5.55 -17.80 -6.45
CA GLY A 73 -6.25 -18.56 -7.47
C GLY A 73 -5.48 -18.66 -8.79
N ALA A 74 -6.00 -19.50 -9.71
CA ALA A 74 -5.31 -19.80 -10.97
C ALA A 74 -5.32 -18.64 -11.99
N HIS A 75 -6.24 -17.68 -11.83
CA HIS A 75 -6.48 -16.57 -12.76
C HIS A 75 -6.44 -15.23 -12.03
N TYR A 76 -5.37 -15.01 -11.25
CA TYR A 76 -5.16 -13.73 -10.58
C TYR A 76 -4.90 -12.64 -11.61
N SER A 77 -5.62 -11.54 -11.46
CA SER A 77 -5.54 -10.36 -12.32
C SER A 77 -5.97 -9.12 -11.54
N ILE A 78 -5.79 -7.95 -12.13
CA ILE A 78 -6.21 -6.68 -11.52
C ILE A 78 -7.73 -6.62 -11.31
N GLU A 79 -8.52 -7.23 -12.19
CA GLU A 79 -9.98 -7.33 -12.06
C GLU A 79 -10.40 -8.18 -10.85
N ARG A 80 -9.53 -9.12 -10.40
CA ARG A 80 -9.78 -9.86 -9.15
C ARG A 80 -9.63 -8.97 -7.92
N GLU A 81 -8.70 -8.02 -7.95
CA GLU A 81 -8.57 -7.02 -6.89
C GLU A 81 -9.78 -6.06 -6.89
N ASP A 82 -10.31 -5.70 -8.07
CA ASP A 82 -11.55 -4.92 -8.18
C ASP A 82 -12.75 -5.66 -7.59
N GLU A 83 -12.90 -6.95 -7.91
CA GLU A 83 -13.97 -7.81 -7.40
C GLU A 83 -13.87 -7.98 -5.87
N ASP A 84 -12.66 -8.06 -5.32
CA ASP A 84 -12.42 -8.12 -3.88
C ASP A 84 -12.83 -6.83 -3.19
N LEU A 85 -12.43 -5.69 -3.77
CA LEU A 85 -12.78 -4.39 -3.23
C LEU A 85 -14.29 -4.12 -3.36
N ASP A 86 -14.91 -4.49 -4.47
CA ASP A 86 -16.37 -4.38 -4.66
C ASP A 86 -17.15 -5.18 -3.60
N ALA A 87 -16.70 -6.39 -3.30
CA ALA A 87 -17.31 -7.21 -2.25
C ALA A 87 -17.23 -6.53 -0.87
N ILE A 88 -16.08 -5.93 -0.53
CA ILE A 88 -15.90 -5.19 0.74
C ILE A 88 -16.78 -3.93 0.75
N VAL A 89 -16.77 -3.15 -0.32
CA VAL A 89 -17.55 -1.92 -0.47
C VAL A 89 -19.04 -2.21 -0.36
N THR A 90 -19.50 -3.28 -0.99
CA THR A 90 -20.91 -3.70 -0.96
C THR A 90 -21.33 -4.13 0.45
N ASP A 91 -20.51 -4.93 1.16
CA ASP A 91 -20.83 -5.41 2.52
C ASP A 91 -20.80 -4.28 3.55
N THR A 92 -19.84 -3.37 3.43
CA THR A 92 -19.59 -2.33 4.44
C THR A 92 -20.33 -1.01 4.16
N GLY A 93 -20.83 -0.82 2.94
CA GLY A 93 -21.37 0.48 2.48
C GLY A 93 -20.29 1.56 2.34
N ALA A 94 -19.02 1.19 2.30
CA ALA A 94 -17.92 2.14 2.17
C ALA A 94 -17.98 2.86 0.83
N GLN A 95 -17.70 4.16 0.84
CA GLN A 95 -17.65 5.00 -0.37
C GLN A 95 -16.27 5.62 -0.57
N TYR A 96 -15.38 5.45 0.38
CA TYR A 96 -14.05 6.04 0.42
C TYR A 96 -13.00 4.93 0.41
N VAL A 97 -11.97 5.12 -0.40
CA VAL A 97 -10.87 4.17 -0.50
C VAL A 97 -9.55 4.93 -0.38
N PHE A 98 -8.63 4.41 0.40
CA PHE A 98 -7.24 4.85 0.43
C PHE A 98 -6.36 3.67 0.03
N GLY A 99 -5.36 3.92 -0.82
CA GLY A 99 -4.36 2.93 -1.19
C GLY A 99 -2.94 3.50 -1.23
N ALA A 100 -1.96 2.72 -0.80
CA ALA A 100 -0.55 3.10 -0.87
C ALA A 100 0.23 2.14 -1.79
N ALA A 101 1.20 2.66 -2.54
CA ALA A 101 2.00 1.93 -3.52
C ALA A 101 1.09 1.17 -4.53
N ASP A 102 1.29 -0.15 -4.73
CA ASP A 102 0.41 -0.97 -5.57
C ASP A 102 -1.04 -1.05 -5.03
N GLY A 103 -1.27 -0.97 -3.71
CA GLY A 103 -2.61 -0.76 -3.16
C GLY A 103 -3.28 0.52 -3.69
N GLY A 104 -2.49 1.55 -4.02
CA GLY A 104 -2.96 2.76 -4.69
C GLY A 104 -3.37 2.50 -6.15
N LEU A 105 -2.61 1.68 -6.87
CA LEU A 105 -3.00 1.21 -8.20
C LEU A 105 -4.36 0.51 -8.15
N PHE A 106 -4.52 -0.49 -7.26
CA PHE A 106 -5.76 -1.26 -7.16
C PHE A 106 -6.96 -0.40 -6.74
N ALA A 107 -6.75 0.57 -5.84
CA ALA A 107 -7.80 1.54 -5.47
C ALA A 107 -8.26 2.39 -6.66
N LEU A 108 -7.33 2.88 -7.47
CA LEU A 108 -7.63 3.65 -8.68
C LEU A 108 -8.32 2.79 -9.74
N HIS A 109 -7.81 1.58 -10.00
CA HIS A 109 -8.37 0.70 -11.02
C HIS A 109 -9.79 0.28 -10.65
N ALA A 110 -10.02 -0.13 -9.41
CA ALA A 110 -11.35 -0.48 -8.93
C ALA A 110 -12.35 0.69 -9.05
N SER A 111 -11.91 1.94 -8.98
CA SER A 111 -12.81 3.09 -9.16
C SER A 111 -13.35 3.25 -10.58
N LEU A 112 -12.77 2.55 -11.56
CA LEU A 112 -13.33 2.44 -12.92
C LEU A 112 -14.52 1.47 -12.98
N ALA A 113 -14.47 0.40 -12.17
CA ALA A 113 -15.42 -0.72 -12.23
C ALA A 113 -16.48 -0.68 -11.13
N VAL A 114 -16.22 0.02 -9.99
CA VAL A 114 -17.08 0.02 -8.79
C VAL A 114 -17.71 1.42 -8.58
N PRO A 115 -18.92 1.69 -9.09
CA PRO A 115 -19.52 3.03 -9.03
C PRO A 115 -19.85 3.52 -7.61
N ALA A 116 -19.90 2.63 -6.62
CA ALA A 116 -20.09 2.97 -5.22
C ALA A 116 -18.92 3.77 -4.64
N ILE A 117 -17.73 3.64 -5.21
CA ILE A 117 -16.54 4.39 -4.79
C ILE A 117 -16.68 5.85 -5.25
N ARG A 118 -16.81 6.76 -4.32
CA ARG A 118 -17.00 8.20 -4.54
C ARG A 118 -15.73 9.01 -4.47
N LYS A 119 -14.80 8.60 -3.56
CA LYS A 119 -13.53 9.28 -3.36
C LYS A 119 -12.42 8.26 -3.20
N VAL A 120 -11.33 8.47 -3.91
CA VAL A 120 -10.11 7.66 -3.83
C VAL A 120 -8.94 8.54 -3.47
N ALA A 121 -8.23 8.21 -2.41
CA ALA A 121 -6.95 8.82 -2.09
C ALA A 121 -5.83 7.80 -2.32
N VAL A 122 -4.75 8.21 -2.98
CA VAL A 122 -3.62 7.34 -3.24
C VAL A 122 -2.32 8.00 -2.77
N PHE A 123 -1.46 7.21 -2.13
CA PHE A 123 -0.13 7.65 -1.70
C PHE A 123 0.92 6.91 -2.53
N GLU A 124 1.61 7.66 -3.40
CA GLU A 124 2.69 7.17 -4.26
C GLU A 124 2.31 5.86 -4.98
N PRO A 125 1.25 5.86 -5.79
CA PRO A 125 0.80 4.66 -6.50
C PRO A 125 1.85 4.21 -7.52
N VAL A 126 1.93 2.90 -7.75
CA VAL A 126 2.90 2.29 -8.67
C VAL A 126 2.19 1.89 -9.96
N LEU A 127 2.47 2.62 -11.05
CA LEU A 127 1.99 2.33 -12.40
C LEU A 127 3.14 2.49 -13.41
N PHE A 128 3.08 1.79 -14.53
CA PHE A 128 4.01 1.95 -15.64
C PHE A 128 3.44 2.91 -16.67
N VAL A 129 3.89 4.17 -16.61
CA VAL A 129 3.35 5.27 -17.44
C VAL A 129 4.45 6.00 -18.23
N GLY A 130 5.62 5.37 -18.41
CA GLY A 130 6.75 5.98 -19.12
C GLY A 130 7.49 7.08 -18.33
N GLN A 131 7.29 7.11 -17.01
CA GLN A 131 7.86 8.12 -16.13
C GLN A 131 9.39 7.96 -15.91
N PRO A 132 10.09 9.01 -15.46
CA PRO A 132 11.50 8.93 -15.10
C PRO A 132 11.77 7.86 -14.04
N GLY A 133 12.85 7.07 -14.21
CA GLY A 133 13.22 5.99 -13.29
C GLY A 133 12.47 4.67 -13.51
N LEU A 134 11.60 4.58 -14.53
CA LEU A 134 10.85 3.35 -14.82
C LEU A 134 11.77 2.20 -15.26
N ASP A 135 12.77 2.46 -16.08
CA ASP A 135 13.67 1.41 -16.59
C ASP A 135 14.51 0.82 -15.46
N GLU A 136 15.03 1.66 -14.56
CA GLU A 136 15.73 1.22 -13.35
C GLU A 136 14.80 0.40 -12.44
N PHE A 137 13.54 0.81 -12.32
CA PHE A 137 12.56 0.07 -11.53
C PHE A 137 12.20 -1.27 -12.17
N LYS A 138 12.08 -1.36 -13.51
CA LYS A 138 11.92 -2.63 -14.24
C LYS A 138 13.10 -3.59 -14.01
N GLU A 139 14.32 -3.07 -13.93
CA GLU A 139 15.50 -3.88 -13.59
C GLU A 139 15.44 -4.44 -12.15
N VAL A 140 15.01 -3.61 -11.18
CA VAL A 140 14.80 -4.04 -9.80
C VAL A 140 13.76 -5.17 -9.74
N ILE A 141 12.61 -5.00 -10.41
CA ILE A 141 11.56 -6.02 -10.50
C ILE A 141 12.11 -7.32 -11.10
N SER A 142 12.79 -7.24 -12.24
CA SER A 142 13.36 -8.42 -12.91
C SER A 142 14.36 -9.17 -12.03
N ARG A 143 15.11 -8.45 -11.20
CA ARG A 143 16.01 -9.05 -10.22
C ARG A 143 15.25 -9.74 -9.10
N GLN A 144 14.20 -9.12 -8.58
CA GLN A 144 13.35 -9.71 -7.54
C GLN A 144 12.68 -10.99 -8.03
N GLU A 145 12.15 -11.00 -9.25
CA GLU A 145 11.54 -12.18 -9.87
C GLU A 145 12.50 -13.36 -9.97
N ARG A 146 13.74 -13.12 -10.41
CA ARG A 146 14.77 -14.17 -10.47
C ARG A 146 15.06 -14.79 -9.11
N LEU A 147 15.08 -13.96 -8.06
CA LEU A 147 15.32 -14.42 -6.68
C LEU A 147 14.13 -15.20 -6.14
N GLN A 148 12.91 -14.75 -6.42
CA GLN A 148 11.69 -15.45 -6.02
C GLN A 148 11.53 -16.79 -6.72
N ALA A 149 11.82 -16.85 -8.03
CA ALA A 149 11.83 -18.11 -8.78
C ALA A 149 12.83 -19.13 -8.20
N GLY A 150 13.93 -18.67 -7.61
CA GLY A 150 14.87 -19.48 -6.86
C GLY A 150 14.42 -19.86 -5.44
N GLY A 151 13.26 -19.38 -4.96
CA GLY A 151 12.76 -19.61 -3.60
C GLY A 151 13.57 -18.94 -2.49
N ASP A 152 14.44 -17.98 -2.83
CA ASP A 152 15.34 -17.33 -1.87
C ASP A 152 14.72 -16.06 -1.27
N VAL A 153 13.78 -16.24 -0.35
CA VAL A 153 13.10 -15.14 0.37
C VAL A 153 14.09 -14.21 1.08
N ALA A 154 15.19 -14.75 1.62
CA ALA A 154 16.18 -13.93 2.32
C ALA A 154 16.98 -13.04 1.37
N ALA A 155 17.31 -13.53 0.17
CA ALA A 155 17.95 -12.73 -0.86
C ALA A 155 16.99 -11.67 -1.42
N THR A 156 15.72 -12.03 -1.63
CA THR A 156 14.67 -11.08 -2.04
C THR A 156 14.53 -9.95 -1.00
N MET A 157 14.44 -10.29 0.30
CA MET A 157 14.40 -9.30 1.37
C MET A 157 15.63 -8.39 1.37
N ALA A 158 16.82 -8.95 1.13
CA ALA A 158 18.05 -8.16 1.09
C ALA A 158 18.06 -7.14 -0.06
N VAL A 159 17.49 -7.49 -1.20
CA VAL A 159 17.34 -6.59 -2.35
C VAL A 159 16.32 -5.49 -2.02
N LEU A 160 15.13 -5.85 -1.52
CA LEU A 160 14.10 -4.89 -1.13
C LEU A 160 14.62 -3.87 -0.11
N ALA A 161 15.34 -4.35 0.92
CA ALA A 161 15.92 -3.47 1.94
C ALA A 161 17.00 -2.54 1.38
N LYS A 162 17.78 -3.00 0.39
CA LYS A 162 18.79 -2.18 -0.28
C LYS A 162 18.14 -1.11 -1.14
N ASP A 163 17.13 -1.47 -1.91
CA ASP A 163 16.45 -0.56 -2.83
C ASP A 163 15.65 0.50 -2.05
N ALA A 164 15.03 0.13 -0.92
CA ALA A 164 14.38 1.07 -0.01
C ALA A 164 15.39 2.08 0.60
N ALA A 165 16.62 1.64 0.92
CA ALA A 165 17.66 2.50 1.47
C ALA A 165 18.24 3.50 0.44
N VAL A 166 18.21 3.17 -0.85
CA VAL A 166 18.66 4.08 -1.95
C VAL A 166 17.66 5.22 -2.17
N GLY A 167 16.37 4.98 -1.89
CA GLY A 167 15.32 6.01 -2.02
C GLY A 167 15.26 7.02 -0.86
N ASP A 168 16.00 6.81 0.23
CA ASP A 168 15.99 7.70 1.40
C ASP A 168 17.14 8.72 1.33
N SER A 169 16.86 9.89 0.75
CA SER A 169 17.81 11.00 0.63
C SER A 169 18.30 11.55 1.99
N ARG A 170 17.59 11.28 3.09
CA ARG A 170 18.01 11.65 4.46
C ARG A 170 19.16 10.81 4.99
N ALA A 171 19.45 9.67 4.40
CA ALA A 171 20.62 8.87 4.75
C ALA A 171 21.97 9.57 4.46
N GLU A 172 21.95 10.72 3.78
CA GLU A 172 23.17 11.47 3.42
C GLU A 172 23.63 12.52 4.45
N THR A 173 22.83 12.86 5.45
CA THR A 173 23.21 13.89 6.44
C THR A 173 23.64 13.31 7.81
N THR A 174 24.90 13.47 8.10
CA THR A 174 25.61 13.66 9.40
C THR A 174 25.76 12.50 10.41
N VAL A 175 25.06 11.35 10.34
CA VAL A 175 25.34 10.20 11.25
C VAL A 175 25.82 8.98 10.43
N SER A 176 26.47 9.23 9.33
CA SER A 176 26.41 8.42 8.12
C SER A 176 27.28 7.16 8.07
N GLY A 177 28.35 7.04 8.83
CA GLY A 177 29.27 5.88 8.73
C GLY A 177 28.69 4.60 9.35
N LEU A 178 28.18 4.71 10.57
CA LEU A 178 27.66 3.57 11.33
C LEU A 178 26.32 3.07 10.76
N TYR A 179 25.42 4.00 10.38
CA TYR A 179 24.13 3.63 9.76
C TYR A 179 24.30 3.01 8.37
N ARG A 180 25.26 3.50 7.55
CA ARG A 180 25.61 2.86 6.27
C ARG A 180 26.22 1.47 6.48
N LEU A 181 27.07 1.31 7.49
CA LEU A 181 27.65 0.00 7.82
C LEU A 181 26.57 -0.95 8.34
N LEU A 182 25.68 -0.50 9.24
CA LEU A 182 24.53 -1.25 9.73
C LEU A 182 23.59 -1.61 8.58
N GLY A 183 23.26 -0.67 7.69
CA GLY A 183 22.45 -0.92 6.49
C GLY A 183 23.08 -2.00 5.59
N ARG A 184 24.39 -1.91 5.31
CA ARG A 184 25.11 -2.95 4.55
C ARG A 184 25.12 -4.31 5.24
N VAL A 185 25.18 -4.35 6.57
CA VAL A 185 25.11 -5.61 7.34
C VAL A 185 23.70 -6.16 7.31
N MET A 186 22.69 -5.30 7.49
CA MET A 186 21.26 -5.67 7.50
C MET A 186 20.77 -6.21 6.15
N THR A 187 21.42 -5.83 5.05
CA THR A 187 21.09 -6.36 3.70
C THR A 187 21.86 -7.65 3.34
N ARG A 188 22.66 -8.21 4.26
CA ARG A 188 23.33 -9.49 4.02
C ARG A 188 22.36 -10.65 4.19
N ARG A 189 22.36 -11.59 3.25
CA ARG A 189 21.49 -12.79 3.24
C ARG A 189 21.41 -13.54 4.58
N PRO A 190 22.52 -13.85 5.29
CA PRO A 190 22.44 -14.54 6.59
C PRO A 190 21.73 -13.69 7.67
N VAL A 191 21.89 -12.36 7.64
CA VAL A 191 21.20 -11.45 8.55
C VAL A 191 19.72 -11.41 8.23
N CYS A 192 19.36 -11.27 6.95
CA CYS A 192 17.94 -11.34 6.52
C CYS A 192 17.32 -12.69 6.92
N SER A 193 18.03 -13.81 6.75
CA SER A 193 17.54 -15.12 7.20
C SER A 193 17.27 -15.18 8.70
N LEU A 194 18.14 -14.59 9.50
CA LEU A 194 17.94 -14.51 10.94
C LEU A 194 16.74 -13.63 11.31
N LEU A 195 16.62 -12.46 10.66
CA LEU A 195 15.51 -11.53 10.90
C LEU A 195 14.17 -12.16 10.53
N LEU A 196 14.08 -12.85 9.39
CA LEU A 196 12.87 -13.58 8.98
C LEU A 196 12.47 -14.68 9.98
N ARG A 197 13.45 -15.37 10.58
CA ARG A 197 13.19 -16.36 11.62
C ARG A 197 12.71 -15.74 12.93
N LEU A 198 13.28 -14.61 13.31
CA LEU A 198 12.88 -13.87 14.51
C LEU A 198 11.49 -13.28 14.33
N ASP A 199 11.23 -12.63 13.19
CA ASP A 199 9.91 -12.09 12.83
C ASP A 199 8.84 -13.19 12.93
N ALA A 200 9.06 -14.34 12.30
CA ALA A 200 8.11 -15.46 12.34
C ALA A 200 7.83 -16.02 13.74
N ARG A 201 8.72 -15.79 14.72
CA ARG A 201 8.49 -16.17 16.12
C ARG A 201 7.76 -15.10 16.93
N LEU A 202 7.86 -13.85 16.50
CA LEU A 202 7.27 -12.70 17.19
C LEU A 202 5.85 -12.38 16.69
N VAL A 203 5.53 -12.81 15.47
CA VAL A 203 4.19 -12.66 14.89
C VAL A 203 3.16 -13.44 15.73
N LYS A 204 2.03 -12.77 16.02
CA LYS A 204 0.96 -13.34 16.86
C LYS A 204 -0.42 -13.06 16.26
N GLY A 205 -1.36 -13.95 16.57
CA GLY A 205 -2.77 -13.79 16.18
C GLY A 205 -2.94 -13.85 14.66
N ASP A 206 -3.52 -12.80 14.09
CA ASP A 206 -3.83 -12.69 12.67
C ASP A 206 -2.74 -11.96 11.87
N ASP A 207 -1.62 -11.61 12.50
CA ASP A 207 -0.51 -10.98 11.80
C ASP A 207 0.23 -12.01 10.93
N VAL A 208 0.80 -11.57 9.82
CA VAL A 208 1.51 -12.39 8.84
C VAL A 208 3.00 -12.16 8.94
N ALA A 209 3.79 -13.21 8.95
CA ALA A 209 5.24 -13.09 8.99
C ALA A 209 5.81 -12.57 7.66
N LEU A 210 6.88 -11.77 7.71
CA LEU A 210 7.53 -11.21 6.52
C LEU A 210 7.94 -12.27 5.50
N ARG A 211 8.36 -13.45 5.97
CA ARG A 211 8.73 -14.56 5.08
C ARG A 211 7.57 -15.06 4.21
N ASP A 212 6.31 -14.87 4.69
CA ASP A 212 5.09 -15.28 4.00
C ASP A 212 4.50 -14.13 3.16
N LEU A 213 4.90 -12.88 3.45
CA LEU A 213 4.51 -11.68 2.71
C LEU A 213 5.39 -11.42 1.48
N ILE A 214 6.71 -11.67 1.57
CA ILE A 214 7.66 -11.39 0.48
C ILE A 214 7.31 -12.15 -0.82
N PRO A 215 6.90 -13.43 -0.79
CA PRO A 215 6.49 -14.15 -1.99
C PRO A 215 5.25 -13.57 -2.69
N ALA A 216 4.39 -12.87 -1.95
CA ALA A 216 3.20 -12.24 -2.50
C ALA A 216 3.52 -11.12 -3.50
N LEU A 217 4.72 -10.55 -3.43
CA LEU A 217 5.14 -9.45 -4.29
C LEU A 217 5.19 -9.82 -5.78
N GLY A 218 5.56 -11.08 -6.13
CA GLY A 218 5.68 -11.50 -7.52
C GLY A 218 4.37 -11.35 -8.32
N PRO A 219 3.28 -12.02 -7.92
CA PRO A 219 1.99 -11.87 -8.58
C PRO A 219 1.50 -10.41 -8.64
N GLU A 220 1.78 -9.59 -7.62
CA GLU A 220 1.38 -8.18 -7.58
C GLU A 220 2.16 -7.33 -8.58
N LEU A 221 3.46 -7.54 -8.70
CA LEU A 221 4.30 -6.86 -9.69
C LEU A 221 3.90 -7.21 -11.13
N ASP A 222 3.36 -8.41 -11.39
CA ASP A 222 2.81 -8.74 -12.70
C ASP A 222 1.61 -7.86 -13.05
N GLN A 223 0.76 -7.51 -12.06
CA GLN A 223 -0.35 -6.58 -12.27
C GLN A 223 0.16 -5.16 -12.53
N VAL A 224 1.20 -4.72 -11.80
CA VAL A 224 1.84 -3.42 -12.04
C VAL A 224 2.39 -3.32 -13.45
N LYS A 225 3.08 -4.36 -13.95
CA LYS A 225 3.57 -4.42 -15.34
C LYS A 225 2.43 -4.32 -16.36
N GLY A 226 1.29 -4.94 -16.06
CA GLY A 226 0.09 -4.88 -16.89
C GLY A 226 -0.48 -3.47 -17.08
N THR A 227 -0.04 -2.47 -16.30
CA THR A 227 -0.49 -1.08 -16.46
C THR A 227 0.21 -0.32 -17.59
N GLU A 228 1.23 -0.89 -18.22
CA GLU A 228 1.93 -0.23 -19.32
C GLU A 228 0.96 0.04 -20.50
N GLY A 229 0.84 1.30 -20.88
CA GLY A 229 -0.07 1.75 -21.95
C GLY A 229 -1.53 1.95 -21.55
N THR A 230 -1.91 1.78 -20.28
CA THR A 230 -3.30 1.89 -19.80
C THR A 230 -3.64 3.26 -19.16
N ILE A 231 -2.71 4.20 -19.12
CA ILE A 231 -2.90 5.48 -18.41
C ILE A 231 -4.16 6.25 -18.87
N ASP A 232 -4.51 6.16 -20.13
CA ASP A 232 -5.68 6.87 -20.70
C ASP A 232 -7.02 6.30 -20.20
N ASP A 233 -7.07 5.07 -19.70
CA ASP A 233 -8.29 4.47 -19.14
C ASP A 233 -8.77 5.27 -17.92
N TYR A 234 -7.84 5.86 -17.15
CA TYR A 234 -8.15 6.66 -15.97
C TYR A 234 -8.88 7.99 -16.26
N ARG A 235 -9.00 8.40 -17.54
CA ARG A 235 -9.91 9.49 -17.98
C ARG A 235 -11.36 9.21 -17.63
N ASN A 236 -11.72 7.93 -17.47
CA ASN A 236 -13.08 7.47 -17.17
C ASN A 236 -13.38 7.40 -15.66
N VAL A 237 -12.42 7.71 -14.79
CA VAL A 237 -12.61 7.70 -13.33
C VAL A 237 -13.65 8.75 -12.93
N ALA A 238 -14.79 8.28 -12.43
CA ALA A 238 -15.89 9.14 -11.96
C ALA A 238 -15.69 9.62 -10.52
N ALA A 239 -14.86 8.96 -9.72
CA ALA A 239 -14.55 9.35 -8.35
C ALA A 239 -13.74 10.64 -8.28
N GLN A 240 -13.82 11.38 -7.16
CA GLN A 240 -12.85 12.40 -6.84
C GLN A 240 -11.54 11.71 -6.41
N VAL A 241 -10.39 12.20 -6.87
CA VAL A 241 -9.10 11.58 -6.58
C VAL A 241 -8.18 12.54 -5.84
N LEU A 242 -7.59 12.09 -4.73
CA LEU A 242 -6.51 12.77 -4.03
C LEU A 242 -5.20 12.05 -4.31
N LEU A 243 -4.27 12.74 -4.96
CA LEU A 243 -2.93 12.26 -5.27
C LEU A 243 -1.96 12.77 -4.19
N LEU A 244 -1.42 11.87 -3.38
CA LEU A 244 -0.49 12.20 -2.29
C LEU A 244 0.91 11.68 -2.59
N CYS A 245 1.93 12.49 -2.31
CA CYS A 245 3.32 12.03 -2.22
C CYS A 245 4.10 12.79 -1.15
N GLY A 246 5.24 12.26 -0.78
CA GLY A 246 6.22 12.99 0.03
C GLY A 246 7.12 13.87 -0.84
N THR A 247 7.63 14.98 -0.28
CA THR A 247 8.65 15.77 -0.97
C THR A 247 9.94 14.98 -1.20
N ASP A 248 10.18 13.97 -0.36
CA ASP A 248 11.35 13.07 -0.45
C ASP A 248 11.08 11.83 -1.33
N ALA A 249 9.95 11.82 -2.07
CA ALA A 249 9.59 10.73 -2.99
C ALA A 249 10.56 10.63 -4.16
N PRO A 250 10.97 9.41 -4.55
CA PRO A 250 11.73 9.17 -5.78
C PRO A 250 11.04 9.73 -7.04
N PRO A 251 11.81 10.11 -8.08
CA PRO A 251 11.26 10.63 -9.35
C PRO A 251 10.21 9.71 -10.00
N LEU A 252 10.36 8.40 -9.84
CA LEU A 252 9.40 7.39 -10.30
C LEU A 252 7.97 7.71 -9.85
N PHE A 253 7.76 7.94 -8.54
CA PHE A 253 6.43 8.19 -7.99
C PHE A 253 5.89 9.58 -8.36
N LYS A 254 6.77 10.59 -8.38
CA LYS A 254 6.37 11.95 -8.82
C LYS A 254 5.92 11.94 -10.27
N GLY A 255 6.66 11.27 -11.15
CA GLY A 255 6.31 11.12 -12.56
C GLY A 255 5.00 10.32 -12.77
N THR A 256 4.73 9.30 -11.94
CA THR A 256 3.43 8.62 -11.95
C THR A 256 2.29 9.57 -11.58
N LEU A 257 2.48 10.42 -10.57
CA LEU A 257 1.48 11.42 -10.19
C LEU A 257 1.27 12.49 -11.26
N ASP A 258 2.36 12.95 -11.92
CA ASP A 258 2.27 13.88 -13.05
C ASP A 258 1.42 13.30 -14.18
N ALA A 259 1.62 12.04 -14.54
CA ALA A 259 0.84 11.36 -15.56
C ALA A 259 -0.63 11.20 -15.16
N LEU A 260 -0.90 10.80 -13.92
CA LEU A 260 -2.27 10.66 -13.40
C LEU A 260 -3.00 12.01 -13.32
N GLU A 261 -2.34 13.08 -12.88
CA GLU A 261 -2.92 14.42 -12.79
C GLU A 261 -3.34 14.95 -14.17
N ASN A 262 -2.59 14.59 -15.24
CA ASN A 262 -2.92 14.97 -16.61
C ASN A 262 -4.14 14.25 -17.20
N VAL A 263 -4.50 13.06 -16.70
CA VAL A 263 -5.60 12.26 -17.27
C VAL A 263 -6.84 12.22 -16.40
N LEU A 264 -6.69 12.28 -15.08
CA LEU A 264 -7.81 12.20 -14.14
C LEU A 264 -8.69 13.45 -14.20
N PRO A 265 -10.01 13.34 -14.42
CA PRO A 265 -10.89 14.50 -14.61
C PRO A 265 -11.12 15.31 -13.31
N ARG A 266 -10.96 14.69 -12.15
CA ARG A 266 -11.24 15.29 -10.83
C ARG A 266 -10.15 14.95 -9.83
N ALA A 267 -8.90 15.29 -10.14
CA ALA A 267 -7.76 15.09 -9.25
C ALA A 267 -7.40 16.35 -8.48
N THR A 268 -6.90 16.14 -7.26
CA THR A 268 -6.19 17.16 -6.47
C THR A 268 -4.89 16.53 -6.01
N ARG A 269 -3.78 17.24 -6.14
CA ARG A 269 -2.47 16.78 -5.69
C ARG A 269 -2.01 17.52 -4.45
N VAL A 270 -1.40 16.78 -3.51
CA VAL A 270 -0.78 17.33 -2.30
C VAL A 270 0.58 16.69 -2.09
N GLU A 271 1.63 17.51 -1.98
CA GLU A 271 2.97 17.07 -1.59
C GLU A 271 3.21 17.33 -0.11
N LEU A 272 3.60 16.32 0.63
CA LEU A 272 3.75 16.36 2.09
C LEU A 272 5.22 16.51 2.47
N PRO A 273 5.59 17.59 3.17
CA PRO A 273 6.98 17.89 3.49
C PRO A 273 7.66 16.78 4.31
N GLY A 274 8.81 16.32 3.82
CA GLY A 274 9.67 15.37 4.51
C GLY A 274 9.06 13.99 4.73
N LEU A 275 8.10 13.59 3.92
CA LEU A 275 7.59 12.21 3.88
C LEU A 275 8.29 11.43 2.77
N ASN A 276 8.50 10.14 3.02
CA ASN A 276 9.02 9.16 2.08
C ASN A 276 7.96 8.10 1.76
N HIS A 277 8.29 7.15 0.91
CA HIS A 277 7.37 6.10 0.44
C HIS A 277 6.69 5.28 1.56
N GLY A 278 7.35 5.09 2.70
CA GLY A 278 6.79 4.37 3.85
C GLY A 278 5.85 5.19 4.75
N ALA A 279 5.53 6.44 4.41
CA ALA A 279 4.87 7.38 5.31
C ALA A 279 3.49 6.91 5.84
N ALA A 280 2.75 6.12 5.08
CA ALA A 280 1.45 5.60 5.50
C ALA A 280 1.54 4.39 6.46
N GLN A 281 2.71 3.76 6.58
CA GLN A 281 2.92 2.54 7.35
C GLN A 281 3.09 2.82 8.85
N ASP A 282 2.80 1.81 9.66
CA ASP A 282 2.91 1.85 11.13
C ASP A 282 4.36 1.98 11.62
N GLN A 283 5.30 1.34 10.91
CA GLN A 283 6.72 1.33 11.25
C GLN A 283 7.49 2.32 10.38
N GLY A 284 8.15 3.27 11.02
CA GLY A 284 8.94 4.29 10.32
C GLY A 284 8.12 5.36 9.60
N GLY A 285 6.80 5.20 9.50
CA GLY A 285 5.90 6.14 8.86
C GLY A 285 5.42 7.27 9.75
N ARG A 286 4.60 8.13 9.17
CA ARG A 286 3.88 9.23 9.85
C ARG A 286 2.38 9.17 9.55
N PRO A 287 1.70 8.05 9.91
CA PRO A 287 0.32 7.79 9.52
C PRO A 287 -0.67 8.87 9.98
N ALA A 288 -0.40 9.57 11.07
CA ALA A 288 -1.25 10.69 11.52
C ALA A 288 -1.31 11.83 10.49
N VAL A 289 -0.18 12.15 9.83
CA VAL A 289 -0.15 13.20 8.80
C VAL A 289 -0.98 12.79 7.58
N ILE A 290 -0.90 11.52 7.20
CA ILE A 290 -1.74 10.96 6.12
C ILE A 290 -3.22 11.00 6.55
N ALA A 291 -3.55 10.58 7.78
CA ALA A 291 -4.93 10.61 8.29
C ALA A 291 -5.55 12.02 8.25
N ASP A 292 -4.78 13.05 8.55
CA ASP A 292 -5.27 14.44 8.49
C ASP A 292 -5.65 14.85 7.07
N GLN A 293 -4.85 14.44 6.05
CA GLN A 293 -5.19 14.68 4.65
C GLN A 293 -6.46 13.91 4.23
N LEU A 294 -6.57 12.66 4.68
CA LEU A 294 -7.74 11.83 4.38
C LEU A 294 -9.02 12.39 5.00
N ARG A 295 -8.97 12.88 6.26
CA ARG A 295 -10.13 13.55 6.89
C ARG A 295 -10.58 14.75 6.10
N GLN A 296 -9.64 15.61 5.73
CA GLN A 296 -9.94 16.81 4.94
C GLN A 296 -10.56 16.44 3.58
N PHE A 297 -10.00 15.47 2.90
CA PHE A 297 -10.46 15.07 1.57
C PHE A 297 -11.81 14.34 1.62
N PHE A 298 -12.01 13.41 2.55
CA PHE A 298 -13.27 12.67 2.68
C PHE A 298 -14.42 13.51 3.20
N GLY A 299 -14.15 14.72 3.71
CA GLY A 299 -15.17 15.73 3.98
C GLY A 299 -15.70 15.75 5.42
N ILE A 300 -14.94 15.18 6.37
CA ILE A 300 -15.12 15.49 7.78
C ILE A 300 -14.23 16.71 8.06
N GLY A 301 -14.78 17.89 7.77
CA GLY A 301 -14.12 19.14 8.11
C GLY A 301 -13.84 19.16 9.60
N THR A 302 -12.64 19.55 9.99
CA THR A 302 -12.34 20.01 11.34
C THR A 302 -13.41 21.03 11.70
N ASN A 303 -14.43 20.64 12.48
CA ASN A 303 -15.27 21.59 13.15
C ASN A 303 -14.32 22.45 13.97
N GLY A 304 -14.11 23.67 13.51
CA GLY A 304 -13.26 24.63 14.17
C GLY A 304 -13.61 24.65 15.64
N SER A 305 -12.61 24.46 16.47
CA SER A 305 -12.65 24.82 17.86
C SER A 305 -13.20 26.26 17.94
N ARG A 306 -14.45 26.38 18.36
CA ARG A 306 -14.97 27.62 18.90
C ARG A 306 -14.51 27.79 20.33
#